data_155af13c5d3e063e0091b7f3f2853afc
#
_entry.id   155af13c5d3e063e0091b7f3f2853afc
#
_cell.length_a   1.000
_cell.length_b   1.000
_cell.length_c   1.000
_cell.angle_alpha   90.00
_cell.angle_beta   90.00
_cell.angle_gamma   90.00
#
_symmetry.space_group_name_H-M   'P 1'
#
loop_
_entity.id
_entity.type
_entity.pdbx_description
1 polymer ?
#
loop_
_entity_poly.entity_id
_entity_poly.type
_entity_poly.pdbx_seq_one_letter_code
_entity_poly.pdbx_strand_id
1 'polypeptide(L)'
;VAVMDVTGKVVLITGAARGIGAEVARQLAARGARLALVGLEKAQLEAVALETGGRAWEADVTDWDALERTFHEVAEHFGGIDVVVANAGIAATGFVRSMDPKAFERVIEVNLLGVWRTVRTALPHLIRSRGYCLVVSSLAAIVHIPGNAAYSAAKAGCEAFADSVRAEVRHLGVDVGTAYFSWIATDMVNSADEHPVFGKLRKGMPGLAGKKYPVRNVGRAVVRGIEKRAKAVHVPGWVGALKYFRAFTPVVVDRQSVAEVAEADRQMAANDTSGLVGPGGAAASR
;
A
#
# COMPACT_ATOMS: atom_id res chain seq x y z
N VAL A 1 25.09 -3.99 -7.38
CA VAL A 1 24.18 -2.83 -7.26
C VAL A 1 24.67 -2.00 -6.10
N ALA A 2 25.01 -0.72 -6.32
CA ALA A 2 25.44 0.17 -5.25
C ALA A 2 24.30 0.34 -4.25
N VAL A 3 24.59 0.20 -2.95
CA VAL A 3 23.64 0.41 -1.86
C VAL A 3 23.43 1.92 -1.74
N MET A 4 22.16 2.35 -1.71
CA MET A 4 21.81 3.75 -1.47
C MET A 4 21.95 4.04 0.03
N ASP A 5 22.85 4.96 0.40
CA ASP A 5 22.82 5.54 1.74
C ASP A 5 21.60 6.48 1.83
N VAL A 6 20.69 6.19 2.74
CA VAL A 6 19.48 7.01 2.95
C VAL A 6 19.72 8.21 3.85
N THR A 7 20.90 8.32 4.45
CA THR A 7 21.27 9.47 5.30
C THR A 7 21.19 10.77 4.50
N GLY A 8 20.42 11.74 4.98
CA GLY A 8 20.17 13.01 4.33
C GLY A 8 19.29 12.95 3.07
N LYS A 9 18.90 11.76 2.61
CA LYS A 9 17.99 11.60 1.47
C LYS A 9 16.59 12.03 1.80
N VAL A 10 15.94 12.71 0.86
CA VAL A 10 14.55 13.14 0.98
C VAL A 10 13.63 12.00 0.57
N VAL A 11 12.84 11.50 1.51
CA VAL A 11 11.88 10.41 1.28
C VAL A 11 10.46 10.92 1.48
N LEU A 12 9.66 10.92 0.42
CA LEU A 12 8.24 11.23 0.46
C LEU A 12 7.43 9.93 0.61
N ILE A 13 6.52 9.91 1.60
CA ILE A 13 5.68 8.74 1.90
C ILE A 13 4.22 9.16 1.87
N THR A 14 3.40 8.59 0.98
CA THR A 14 1.95 8.78 1.00
C THR A 14 1.26 7.81 1.96
N GLY A 15 0.16 8.23 2.61
CA GLY A 15 -0.50 7.44 3.64
C GLY A 15 0.37 7.26 4.89
N ALA A 16 1.10 8.31 5.28
CA ALA A 16 2.10 8.26 6.35
C ALA A 16 1.52 8.48 7.77
N ALA A 17 0.22 8.77 7.89
CA ALA A 17 -0.42 9.09 9.17
C ALA A 17 -0.47 7.89 10.14
N ARG A 18 -0.46 6.66 9.64
CA ARG A 18 -0.61 5.43 10.43
C ARG A 18 -0.01 4.19 9.76
N GLY A 19 -0.09 3.06 10.44
CA GLY A 19 0.19 1.73 9.92
C GLY A 19 1.57 1.60 9.30
N ILE A 20 1.62 1.10 8.07
CA ILE A 20 2.87 0.83 7.34
C ILE A 20 3.63 2.13 7.05
N GLY A 21 2.93 3.17 6.57
CA GLY A 21 3.57 4.44 6.22
C GLY A 21 4.26 5.10 7.42
N ALA A 22 3.59 5.17 8.57
CA ALA A 22 4.16 5.70 9.79
C ALA A 22 5.36 4.87 10.30
N GLU A 23 5.27 3.55 10.25
CA GLU A 23 6.37 2.67 10.66
C GLU A 23 7.59 2.79 9.74
N VAL A 24 7.37 2.90 8.43
CA VAL A 24 8.45 3.16 7.45
C VAL A 24 9.11 4.51 7.74
N ALA A 25 8.31 5.54 8.04
CA ALA A 25 8.81 6.86 8.42
C ALA A 25 9.73 6.79 9.64
N ARG A 26 9.30 6.13 10.73
CA ARG A 26 10.12 5.95 11.96
C ARG A 26 11.46 5.28 11.67
N GLN A 27 11.43 4.22 10.89
CA GLN A 27 12.66 3.47 10.60
C GLN A 27 13.62 4.21 9.65
N LEU A 28 13.09 5.00 8.73
CA LEU A 28 13.90 5.87 7.87
C LEU A 28 14.48 7.06 8.65
N ALA A 29 13.71 7.66 9.56
CA ALA A 29 14.20 8.69 10.48
C ALA A 29 15.39 8.19 11.30
N ALA A 30 15.29 6.98 11.85
CA ALA A 30 16.39 6.33 12.59
C ALA A 30 17.65 6.07 11.74
N ARG A 31 17.54 6.17 10.41
CA ARG A 31 18.66 6.09 9.45
C ARG A 31 19.09 7.46 8.92
N GLY A 32 18.58 8.55 9.50
CA GLY A 32 18.96 9.91 9.12
C GLY A 32 18.35 10.41 7.81
N ALA A 33 17.26 9.79 7.31
CA ALA A 33 16.52 10.29 6.15
C ALA A 33 15.73 11.55 6.54
N ARG A 34 15.52 12.45 5.57
CA ARG A 34 14.66 13.63 5.68
C ARG A 34 13.28 13.27 5.15
N LEU A 35 12.24 13.43 5.96
CA LEU A 35 10.93 12.86 5.69
C LEU A 35 9.89 13.90 5.29
N ALA A 36 9.25 13.69 4.14
CA ALA A 36 8.02 14.34 3.72
C ALA A 36 6.86 13.35 3.87
N LEU A 37 5.98 13.63 4.83
CA LEU A 37 4.85 12.77 5.19
C LEU A 37 3.57 13.33 4.59
N VAL A 38 2.90 12.54 3.75
CA VAL A 38 1.68 12.95 3.05
C VAL A 38 0.51 12.06 3.44
N GLY A 39 -0.65 12.65 3.72
CA GLY A 39 -1.87 11.92 4.09
C GLY A 39 -3.05 12.83 4.39
N LEU A 40 -4.21 12.23 4.68
CA LEU A 40 -5.47 12.95 4.94
C LEU A 40 -5.69 13.28 6.42
N GLU A 41 -5.14 12.46 7.31
CA GLU A 41 -5.43 12.56 8.74
C GLU A 41 -4.42 13.49 9.40
N LYS A 42 -4.67 14.79 9.31
CA LYS A 42 -3.74 15.86 9.68
C LYS A 42 -3.13 15.68 11.08
N ALA A 43 -3.97 15.49 12.10
CA ALA A 43 -3.48 15.37 13.49
C ALA A 43 -2.52 14.18 13.69
N GLN A 44 -2.85 13.01 13.10
CA GLN A 44 -2.00 11.82 13.16
C GLN A 44 -0.73 12.00 12.33
N LEU A 45 -0.85 12.66 11.18
CA LEU A 45 0.28 12.95 10.30
C LEU A 45 1.29 13.88 10.98
N GLU A 46 0.80 14.94 11.63
CA GLU A 46 1.61 15.88 12.42
C GLU A 46 2.28 15.19 13.63
N ALA A 47 1.57 14.26 14.29
CA ALA A 47 2.15 13.46 15.38
C ALA A 47 3.33 12.61 14.90
N VAL A 48 3.19 11.93 13.75
CA VAL A 48 4.29 11.15 13.14
C VAL A 48 5.43 12.08 12.71
N ALA A 49 5.13 13.24 12.17
CA ALA A 49 6.13 14.22 11.78
C ALA A 49 6.95 14.71 12.99
N LEU A 50 6.29 15.03 14.08
CA LEU A 50 6.95 15.43 15.35
C LEU A 50 7.85 14.30 15.89
N GLU A 51 7.36 13.06 15.89
CA GLU A 51 8.10 11.90 16.39
C GLU A 51 9.35 11.60 15.53
N THR A 52 9.27 11.82 14.24
CA THR A 52 10.32 11.46 13.29
C THR A 52 11.25 12.61 12.88
N GLY A 53 10.97 13.82 13.32
CA GLY A 53 11.66 15.02 12.84
C GLY A 53 11.37 15.34 11.36
N GLY A 54 10.32 14.73 10.81
CA GLY A 54 9.85 14.99 9.45
C GLY A 54 8.92 16.19 9.35
N ARG A 55 8.36 16.40 8.16
CA ARG A 55 7.33 17.42 7.93
C ARG A 55 6.10 16.82 7.28
N ALA A 56 4.93 17.31 7.69
CA ALA A 56 3.62 16.84 7.25
C ALA A 56 3.03 17.74 6.16
N TRP A 57 2.38 17.12 5.17
CA TRP A 57 1.55 17.77 4.15
C TRP A 57 0.22 17.04 4.04
N GLU A 58 -0.86 17.76 4.27
CA GLU A 58 -2.20 17.22 4.08
C GLU A 58 -2.57 17.22 2.60
N ALA A 59 -2.76 16.03 2.02
CA ALA A 59 -3.21 15.89 0.64
C ALA A 59 -3.90 14.55 0.40
N ASP A 60 -4.99 14.58 -0.40
CA ASP A 60 -5.64 13.38 -0.94
C ASP A 60 -4.91 12.95 -2.21
N VAL A 61 -4.50 11.68 -2.28
CA VAL A 61 -3.87 11.11 -3.48
C VAL A 61 -4.83 11.03 -4.68
N THR A 62 -6.12 11.28 -4.48
CA THR A 62 -7.12 11.35 -5.53
C THR A 62 -7.31 12.76 -6.09
N ASP A 63 -6.79 13.77 -5.40
CA ASP A 63 -6.76 15.16 -5.87
C ASP A 63 -5.43 15.45 -6.58
N TRP A 64 -5.53 15.64 -7.91
CA TRP A 64 -4.38 15.88 -8.76
C TRP A 64 -3.64 17.16 -8.39
N ASP A 65 -4.39 18.26 -8.26
CA ASP A 65 -3.82 19.58 -8.00
C ASP A 65 -3.18 19.64 -6.59
N ALA A 66 -3.79 18.98 -5.61
CA ALA A 66 -3.23 18.87 -4.26
C ALA A 66 -1.90 18.10 -4.27
N LEU A 67 -1.80 17.03 -5.03
CA LEU A 67 -0.55 16.27 -5.17
C LEU A 67 0.55 17.11 -5.84
N GLU A 68 0.25 17.77 -6.96
CA GLU A 68 1.23 18.59 -7.67
C GLU A 68 1.77 19.70 -6.77
N ARG A 69 0.88 20.43 -6.06
CA ARG A 69 1.29 21.45 -5.08
C ARG A 69 2.17 20.85 -3.98
N THR A 70 1.75 19.72 -3.40
CA THR A 70 2.51 19.04 -2.33
C THR A 70 3.90 18.64 -2.77
N PHE A 71 4.06 18.04 -3.94
CA PHE A 71 5.37 17.64 -4.45
C PHE A 71 6.27 18.85 -4.74
N HIS A 72 5.68 19.93 -5.23
CA HIS A 72 6.40 21.19 -5.45
C HIS A 72 6.91 21.78 -4.13
N GLU A 73 6.03 21.93 -3.14
CA GLU A 73 6.37 22.45 -1.81
C GLU A 73 7.43 21.58 -1.10
N VAL A 74 7.32 20.24 -1.19
CA VAL A 74 8.33 19.33 -0.66
C VAL A 74 9.67 19.54 -1.33
N ALA A 75 9.68 19.64 -2.66
CA ALA A 75 10.92 19.85 -3.41
C ALA A 75 11.56 21.20 -3.11
N GLU A 76 10.78 22.26 -2.94
CA GLU A 76 11.28 23.58 -2.51
C GLU A 76 11.85 23.50 -1.07
N HIS A 77 11.10 22.91 -0.15
CA HIS A 77 11.52 22.84 1.27
C HIS A 77 12.80 22.04 1.49
N PHE A 78 12.94 20.92 0.79
CA PHE A 78 14.07 19.99 0.98
C PHE A 78 15.17 20.12 -0.07
N GLY A 79 14.94 20.85 -1.16
CA GLY A 79 15.86 20.96 -2.29
C GLY A 79 15.75 19.81 -3.30
N GLY A 80 14.72 18.96 -3.21
CA GLY A 80 14.46 17.84 -4.10
C GLY A 80 13.82 16.66 -3.43
N ILE A 81 13.58 15.58 -4.17
CA ILE A 81 13.03 14.32 -3.69
C ILE A 81 13.88 13.18 -4.25
N ASP A 82 14.41 12.32 -3.37
CA ASP A 82 15.26 11.19 -3.74
C ASP A 82 14.49 9.87 -3.82
N VAL A 83 13.51 9.69 -2.93
CA VAL A 83 12.73 8.46 -2.82
C VAL A 83 11.25 8.78 -2.64
N VAL A 84 10.39 8.03 -3.31
CA VAL A 84 8.94 8.08 -3.10
C VAL A 84 8.42 6.70 -2.73
N VAL A 85 7.65 6.63 -1.66
CA VAL A 85 6.91 5.43 -1.25
C VAL A 85 5.42 5.69 -1.48
N ALA A 86 4.88 5.17 -2.57
CA ALA A 86 3.46 5.23 -2.91
C ALA A 86 2.72 4.17 -2.09
N ASN A 87 2.37 4.53 -0.84
CA ASN A 87 1.82 3.62 0.16
C ASN A 87 0.34 3.89 0.50
N ALA A 88 -0.19 5.08 0.22
CA ALA A 88 -1.60 5.39 0.49
C ALA A 88 -2.52 4.30 -0.06
N GLY A 89 -3.49 3.89 0.75
CA GLY A 89 -4.41 2.85 0.35
C GLY A 89 -5.46 2.58 1.42
N ILE A 90 -6.61 2.13 0.96
CA ILE A 90 -7.77 1.74 1.75
C ILE A 90 -8.21 0.32 1.38
N ALA A 91 -9.03 -0.30 2.22
CA ALA A 91 -9.66 -1.57 1.90
C ALA A 91 -11.18 -1.46 2.03
N ALA A 92 -11.87 -2.29 1.29
CA ALA A 92 -13.29 -2.55 1.46
C ALA A 92 -13.53 -4.06 1.42
N THR A 93 -14.52 -4.51 2.17
CA THR A 93 -14.96 -5.90 2.17
C THR A 93 -16.36 -6.00 1.59
N GLY A 94 -16.63 -7.04 0.82
CA GLY A 94 -17.96 -7.28 0.24
C GLY A 94 -17.87 -8.16 -0.98
N PHE A 95 -18.93 -8.97 -1.19
CA PHE A 95 -19.07 -9.74 -2.43
C PHE A 95 -19.55 -8.83 -3.56
N VAL A 96 -19.02 -9.02 -4.77
CA VAL A 96 -19.29 -8.14 -5.93
C VAL A 96 -20.78 -7.89 -6.16
N ARG A 97 -21.64 -8.90 -5.96
CA ARG A 97 -23.08 -8.77 -6.21
C ARG A 97 -23.84 -7.91 -5.19
N SER A 98 -23.27 -7.71 -4.00
CA SER A 98 -23.91 -6.97 -2.89
C SER A 98 -23.08 -5.81 -2.35
N MET A 99 -21.89 -5.60 -2.89
CA MET A 99 -21.00 -4.52 -2.47
C MET A 99 -21.53 -3.16 -2.95
N ASP A 100 -21.44 -2.14 -2.09
CA ASP A 100 -21.70 -0.77 -2.49
C ASP A 100 -20.79 -0.37 -3.66
N PRO A 101 -21.34 0.02 -4.82
CA PRO A 101 -20.55 0.45 -5.97
C PRO A 101 -19.57 1.58 -5.65
N LYS A 102 -19.95 2.53 -4.80
CA LYS A 102 -19.11 3.66 -4.40
C LYS A 102 -17.88 3.20 -3.59
N ALA A 103 -18.07 2.19 -2.73
CA ALA A 103 -16.95 1.60 -1.98
C ALA A 103 -15.98 0.89 -2.91
N PHE A 104 -16.48 0.16 -3.93
CA PHE A 104 -15.64 -0.46 -4.95
C PHE A 104 -14.84 0.58 -5.73
N GLU A 105 -15.53 1.59 -6.27
CA GLU A 105 -14.91 2.67 -7.06
C GLU A 105 -13.88 3.43 -6.22
N ARG A 106 -14.18 3.73 -4.95
CA ARG A 106 -13.24 4.45 -4.07
C ARG A 106 -11.96 3.64 -3.80
N VAL A 107 -12.06 2.31 -3.69
CA VAL A 107 -10.87 1.45 -3.57
C VAL A 107 -9.99 1.53 -4.82
N ILE A 108 -10.58 1.50 -6.00
CA ILE A 108 -9.84 1.66 -7.27
C ILE A 108 -9.23 3.07 -7.36
N GLU A 109 -10.01 4.08 -7.03
CA GLU A 109 -9.60 5.49 -7.09
C GLU A 109 -8.37 5.77 -6.20
N VAL A 110 -8.40 5.31 -4.96
CA VAL A 110 -7.29 5.53 -4.02
C VAL A 110 -6.12 4.60 -4.32
N ASN A 111 -6.38 3.29 -4.44
CA ASN A 111 -5.30 2.29 -4.44
C ASN A 111 -4.61 2.12 -5.80
N LEU A 112 -5.27 2.46 -6.90
CA LEU A 112 -4.71 2.34 -8.25
C LEU A 112 -4.47 3.71 -8.87
N LEU A 113 -5.51 4.53 -9.01
CA LEU A 113 -5.37 5.84 -9.64
C LEU A 113 -4.59 6.81 -8.75
N GLY A 114 -4.76 6.76 -7.43
CA GLY A 114 -3.96 7.54 -6.47
C GLY A 114 -2.47 7.17 -6.51
N VAL A 115 -2.16 5.88 -6.68
CA VAL A 115 -0.78 5.41 -6.88
C VAL A 115 -0.23 5.93 -8.21
N TRP A 116 -0.98 5.83 -9.30
CA TRP A 116 -0.60 6.39 -10.59
C TRP A 116 -0.32 7.89 -10.51
N ARG A 117 -1.21 8.69 -9.91
CA ARG A 117 -1.02 10.13 -9.72
C ARG A 117 0.25 10.42 -8.91
N THR A 118 0.43 9.71 -7.78
CA THR A 118 1.63 9.84 -6.93
C THR A 118 2.90 9.59 -7.73
N VAL A 119 2.97 8.50 -8.48
CA VAL A 119 4.16 8.14 -9.27
C VAL A 119 4.36 9.13 -10.42
N ARG A 120 3.31 9.48 -11.15
CA ARG A 120 3.38 10.44 -12.27
C ARG A 120 3.93 11.80 -11.81
N THR A 121 3.44 12.30 -10.67
CA THR A 121 3.92 13.59 -10.09
C THR A 121 5.35 13.45 -9.55
N ALA A 122 5.74 12.29 -9.04
CA ALA A 122 7.08 12.02 -8.53
C ALA A 122 8.15 11.98 -9.63
N LEU A 123 7.83 11.49 -10.82
CA LEU A 123 8.81 11.18 -11.87
C LEU A 123 9.75 12.35 -12.23
N PRO A 124 9.30 13.61 -12.41
CA PRO A 124 10.21 14.72 -12.72
C PRO A 124 11.28 14.94 -11.63
N HIS A 125 10.92 14.73 -10.36
CA HIS A 125 11.82 14.86 -9.22
C HIS A 125 12.79 13.67 -9.14
N LEU A 126 12.28 12.45 -9.31
CA LEU A 126 13.08 11.24 -9.28
C LEU A 126 14.06 11.13 -10.46
N ILE A 127 13.71 11.65 -11.63
CA ILE A 127 14.62 11.73 -12.78
C ILE A 127 15.79 12.65 -12.46
N ARG A 128 15.55 13.82 -11.87
CA ARG A 128 16.60 14.75 -11.46
C ARG A 128 17.55 14.16 -10.43
N SER A 129 17.03 13.43 -9.46
CA SER A 129 17.83 12.81 -8.39
C SER A 129 18.41 11.44 -8.76
N ARG A 130 18.02 10.87 -9.92
CA ARG A 130 18.21 9.45 -10.26
C ARG A 130 17.74 8.55 -9.13
N GLY A 131 16.52 8.84 -8.64
CA GLY A 131 15.96 8.35 -7.42
C GLY A 131 15.34 6.96 -7.50
N TYR A 132 14.56 6.63 -6.47
CA TYR A 132 13.89 5.35 -6.34
C TYR A 132 12.41 5.54 -6.00
N CYS A 133 11.53 4.77 -6.64
CA CYS A 133 10.11 4.70 -6.34
C CYS A 133 9.72 3.31 -5.84
N LEU A 134 9.04 3.23 -4.69
CA LEU A 134 8.45 1.99 -4.19
C LEU A 134 6.92 2.08 -4.24
N VAL A 135 6.31 1.23 -5.05
CA VAL A 135 4.85 1.06 -5.11
C VAL A 135 4.42 -0.03 -4.14
N VAL A 136 3.55 0.32 -3.18
CA VAL A 136 3.04 -0.65 -2.21
C VAL A 136 1.83 -1.38 -2.79
N SER A 137 2.07 -2.63 -3.19
CA SER A 137 1.08 -3.60 -3.59
C SER A 137 0.69 -4.50 -2.39
N SER A 138 0.33 -5.74 -2.61
CA SER A 138 -0.15 -6.69 -1.60
C SER A 138 0.01 -8.13 -2.07
N LEU A 139 -0.07 -9.09 -1.14
CA LEU A 139 -0.35 -10.49 -1.45
C LEU A 139 -1.62 -10.64 -2.29
N ALA A 140 -2.60 -9.74 -2.11
CA ALA A 140 -3.85 -9.70 -2.88
C ALA A 140 -3.66 -9.44 -4.39
N ALA A 141 -2.47 -9.02 -4.83
CA ALA A 141 -2.13 -8.95 -6.26
C ALA A 141 -1.79 -10.33 -6.85
N ILE A 142 -1.54 -11.32 -6.00
CA ILE A 142 -1.11 -12.67 -6.38
C ILE A 142 -2.17 -13.72 -6.05
N VAL A 143 -2.84 -13.57 -4.90
CA VAL A 143 -3.89 -14.48 -4.41
C VAL A 143 -5.18 -13.69 -4.26
N HIS A 144 -6.19 -14.05 -5.05
CA HIS A 144 -7.46 -13.35 -5.13
C HIS A 144 -8.51 -14.12 -4.32
N ILE A 145 -8.83 -13.62 -3.14
CA ILE A 145 -9.80 -14.27 -2.24
C ILE A 145 -11.20 -13.67 -2.41
N PRO A 146 -12.26 -14.45 -2.18
CA PRO A 146 -13.64 -13.95 -2.15
C PRO A 146 -13.82 -12.79 -1.16
N GLY A 147 -14.70 -11.85 -1.49
CA GLY A 147 -14.97 -10.67 -0.65
C GLY A 147 -13.92 -9.55 -0.73
N ASN A 148 -12.90 -9.69 -1.57
CA ASN A 148 -11.78 -8.74 -1.69
C ASN A 148 -11.51 -8.29 -3.15
N ALA A 149 -12.52 -8.38 -4.02
CA ALA A 149 -12.34 -8.20 -5.47
C ALA A 149 -11.79 -6.81 -5.84
N ALA A 150 -12.36 -5.72 -5.27
CA ALA A 150 -11.91 -4.35 -5.53
C ALA A 150 -10.43 -4.14 -5.16
N TYR A 151 -10.07 -4.60 -3.97
CA TYR A 151 -8.70 -4.48 -3.47
C TYR A 151 -7.71 -5.32 -4.28
N SER A 152 -8.09 -6.56 -4.62
CA SER A 152 -7.27 -7.45 -5.45
C SER A 152 -7.04 -6.86 -6.84
N ALA A 153 -8.09 -6.35 -7.48
CA ALA A 153 -8.00 -5.68 -8.78
C ALA A 153 -7.07 -4.47 -8.73
N ALA A 154 -7.23 -3.59 -7.72
CA ALA A 154 -6.38 -2.42 -7.55
C ALA A 154 -4.90 -2.80 -7.33
N LYS A 155 -4.62 -3.79 -6.46
CA LYS A 155 -3.25 -4.18 -6.12
C LYS A 155 -2.56 -4.97 -7.23
N ALA A 156 -3.30 -5.78 -8.01
CA ALA A 156 -2.80 -6.38 -9.24
C ALA A 156 -2.50 -5.32 -10.31
N GLY A 157 -3.39 -4.32 -10.43
CA GLY A 157 -3.15 -3.16 -11.29
C GLY A 157 -1.89 -2.37 -10.90
N CYS A 158 -1.65 -2.17 -9.59
CA CYS A 158 -0.41 -1.53 -9.10
C CYS A 158 0.85 -2.33 -9.47
N GLU A 159 0.80 -3.67 -9.40
CA GLU A 159 1.92 -4.51 -9.82
C GLU A 159 2.22 -4.32 -11.30
N ALA A 160 1.21 -4.47 -12.15
CA ALA A 160 1.35 -4.31 -13.60
C ALA A 160 1.83 -2.90 -13.98
N PHE A 161 1.27 -1.88 -13.34
CA PHE A 161 1.68 -0.48 -13.51
C PHE A 161 3.15 -0.27 -13.13
N ALA A 162 3.57 -0.73 -11.96
CA ALA A 162 4.95 -0.58 -11.49
C ALA A 162 5.96 -1.31 -12.39
N ASP A 163 5.59 -2.49 -12.93
CA ASP A 163 6.44 -3.24 -13.86
C ASP A 163 6.62 -2.49 -15.18
N SER A 164 5.56 -1.86 -15.70
CA SER A 164 5.60 -1.02 -16.92
C SER A 164 6.45 0.23 -16.69
N VAL A 165 6.17 1.00 -15.64
CA VAL A 165 6.91 2.23 -15.33
C VAL A 165 8.40 1.94 -15.12
N ARG A 166 8.76 0.83 -14.47
CA ARG A 166 10.17 0.43 -14.30
C ARG A 166 10.88 0.31 -15.64
N ALA A 167 10.23 -0.30 -16.64
CA ALA A 167 10.82 -0.42 -17.97
C ALA A 167 10.95 0.94 -18.67
N GLU A 168 9.94 1.80 -18.52
CA GLU A 168 9.90 3.14 -19.15
C GLU A 168 10.98 4.09 -18.62
N VAL A 169 11.26 4.07 -17.29
CA VAL A 169 12.11 5.10 -16.66
C VAL A 169 13.54 4.66 -16.36
N ARG A 170 13.85 3.38 -16.56
CA ARG A 170 15.17 2.84 -16.24
C ARG A 170 16.32 3.55 -16.98
N HIS A 171 16.11 3.90 -18.23
CA HIS A 171 17.09 4.64 -19.03
C HIS A 171 17.32 6.07 -18.53
N LEU A 172 16.41 6.61 -17.70
CA LEU A 172 16.52 7.91 -17.04
C LEU A 172 17.21 7.83 -15.67
N GLY A 173 17.64 6.62 -15.26
CA GLY A 173 18.34 6.38 -14.00
C GLY A 173 17.41 6.22 -12.78
N VAL A 174 16.12 6.12 -13.00
CA VAL A 174 15.12 5.87 -11.93
C VAL A 174 14.90 4.37 -11.79
N ASP A 175 14.99 3.86 -10.56
CA ASP A 175 14.55 2.50 -10.27
C ASP A 175 13.16 2.49 -9.63
N VAL A 176 12.37 1.49 -10.01
CA VAL A 176 11.01 1.29 -9.47
C VAL A 176 10.90 -0.12 -8.90
N GLY A 177 10.48 -0.21 -7.64
CA GLY A 177 10.21 -1.45 -6.94
C GLY A 177 8.74 -1.62 -6.59
N THR A 178 8.33 -2.87 -6.36
CA THR A 178 6.98 -3.22 -5.90
C THR A 178 7.08 -3.97 -4.58
N ALA A 179 6.27 -3.57 -3.60
CA ALA A 179 6.23 -4.24 -2.29
C ALA A 179 4.97 -5.11 -2.17
N TYR A 180 5.15 -6.32 -1.68
CA TYR A 180 4.09 -7.31 -1.50
C TYR A 180 4.02 -7.72 -0.04
N PHE A 181 2.96 -7.29 0.63
CA PHE A 181 2.75 -7.60 2.04
C PHE A 181 1.56 -8.55 2.19
N SER A 182 1.70 -9.53 3.09
CA SER A 182 0.61 -10.38 3.56
C SER A 182 -0.21 -9.63 4.62
N TRP A 183 -0.84 -10.33 5.55
CA TRP A 183 -1.61 -9.73 6.64
C TRP A 183 -0.69 -9.05 7.65
N ILE A 184 -0.67 -7.74 7.64
CA ILE A 184 0.14 -6.93 8.54
C ILE A 184 -0.74 -6.39 9.66
N ALA A 185 -0.28 -6.47 10.91
CA ALA A 185 -1.00 -6.00 12.08
C ALA A 185 -1.10 -4.46 12.08
N THR A 186 -2.04 -3.93 11.32
CA THR A 186 -2.41 -2.52 11.19
C THR A 186 -3.89 -2.35 11.53
N ASP A 187 -4.33 -1.12 11.77
CA ASP A 187 -5.74 -0.81 12.02
C ASP A 187 -6.65 -1.33 10.90
N MET A 188 -6.22 -1.20 9.64
CA MET A 188 -6.94 -1.72 8.47
C MET A 188 -7.22 -3.21 8.58
N VAL A 189 -6.21 -4.02 8.90
CA VAL A 189 -6.35 -5.48 9.02
C VAL A 189 -7.10 -5.86 10.29
N ASN A 190 -6.90 -5.12 11.40
CA ASN A 190 -7.62 -5.36 12.63
C ASN A 190 -9.11 -5.08 12.47
N SER A 191 -9.48 -3.96 11.85
CA SER A 191 -10.89 -3.64 11.56
C SER A 191 -11.52 -4.64 10.56
N ALA A 192 -10.76 -5.12 9.57
CA ALA A 192 -11.24 -6.18 8.68
C ALA A 192 -11.46 -7.51 9.44
N ASP A 193 -10.65 -7.81 10.46
CA ASP A 193 -10.82 -8.98 11.32
C ASP A 193 -12.05 -8.91 12.25
N GLU A 194 -12.47 -7.70 12.61
CA GLU A 194 -13.69 -7.47 13.38
C GLU A 194 -14.96 -7.71 12.54
N HIS A 195 -14.84 -7.65 11.21
CA HIS A 195 -15.94 -7.96 10.31
C HIS A 195 -16.34 -9.45 10.46
N PRO A 196 -17.62 -9.74 10.78
CA PRO A 196 -18.06 -11.08 11.22
C PRO A 196 -17.84 -12.17 10.16
N VAL A 197 -17.89 -11.81 8.90
CA VAL A 197 -17.70 -12.75 7.77
C VAL A 197 -16.25 -12.78 7.34
N PHE A 198 -15.66 -11.62 7.05
CA PHE A 198 -14.30 -11.54 6.52
C PHE A 198 -13.25 -12.04 7.53
N GLY A 199 -13.43 -11.70 8.81
CA GLY A 199 -12.56 -12.18 9.88
C GLY A 199 -12.55 -13.70 10.01
N LYS A 200 -13.71 -14.37 9.82
CA LYS A 200 -13.79 -15.85 9.77
C LYS A 200 -13.07 -16.43 8.57
N LEU A 201 -13.31 -15.88 7.36
CA LEU A 201 -12.65 -16.31 6.12
C LEU A 201 -11.13 -16.22 6.24
N ARG A 202 -10.60 -15.10 6.75
CA ARG A 202 -9.16 -14.95 6.94
C ARG A 202 -8.60 -15.94 7.98
N LYS A 203 -9.25 -16.07 9.14
CA LYS A 203 -8.80 -17.00 10.21
C LYS A 203 -8.87 -18.45 9.78
N GLY A 204 -9.76 -18.82 8.87
CA GLY A 204 -9.88 -20.16 8.28
C GLY A 204 -8.79 -20.49 7.25
N MET A 205 -7.99 -19.53 6.81
CA MET A 205 -6.92 -19.79 5.85
C MET A 205 -5.85 -20.73 6.41
N PRO A 206 -5.36 -21.71 5.63
CA PRO A 206 -4.42 -22.71 6.12
C PRO A 206 -3.03 -22.14 6.40
N GLY A 207 -2.42 -22.61 7.48
CA GLY A 207 -1.00 -22.43 7.80
C GLY A 207 -0.58 -20.95 7.88
N LEU A 208 0.43 -20.58 7.11
CA LEU A 208 1.00 -19.22 7.11
C LEU A 208 0.13 -18.18 6.38
N ALA A 209 -0.85 -18.62 5.57
CA ALA A 209 -1.68 -17.74 4.76
C ALA A 209 -2.60 -16.85 5.62
N GLY A 210 -3.09 -17.32 6.77
CA GLY A 210 -3.91 -16.56 7.70
C GLY A 210 -3.13 -15.83 8.80
N LYS A 211 -1.80 -15.95 8.86
CA LYS A 211 -0.98 -15.38 9.93
C LYS A 211 -0.80 -13.87 9.76
N LYS A 212 -1.00 -13.10 10.86
CA LYS A 212 -0.64 -11.68 10.92
C LYS A 212 0.84 -11.50 11.28
N TYR A 213 1.48 -10.53 10.62
CA TYR A 213 2.88 -10.18 10.83
C TYR A 213 3.01 -8.78 11.43
N PRO A 214 3.97 -8.55 12.33
CA PRO A 214 4.20 -7.24 12.92
C PRO A 214 4.55 -6.19 11.87
N VAL A 215 3.98 -4.99 11.97
CA VAL A 215 4.25 -3.86 11.07
C VAL A 215 5.74 -3.48 11.05
N ARG A 216 6.45 -3.65 12.16
CA ARG A 216 7.89 -3.43 12.27
C ARG A 216 8.71 -4.27 11.29
N ASN A 217 8.25 -5.48 10.94
CA ASN A 217 8.92 -6.30 9.95
C ASN A 217 8.82 -5.69 8.55
N VAL A 218 7.69 -5.06 8.26
CA VAL A 218 7.49 -4.33 7.00
C VAL A 218 8.42 -3.13 6.94
N GLY A 219 8.46 -2.30 7.99
CA GLY A 219 9.37 -1.15 8.04
C GLY A 219 10.81 -1.55 7.72
N ARG A 220 11.33 -2.61 8.41
CA ARG A 220 12.69 -3.12 8.16
C ARG A 220 12.91 -3.62 6.74
N ALA A 221 11.91 -4.27 6.15
CA ALA A 221 12.02 -4.79 4.79
C ALA A 221 11.99 -3.66 3.75
N VAL A 222 11.12 -2.66 3.96
CA VAL A 222 11.02 -1.49 3.07
C VAL A 222 12.31 -0.67 3.10
N VAL A 223 12.85 -0.36 4.28
CA VAL A 223 14.12 0.38 4.40
C VAL A 223 15.24 -0.35 3.66
N ARG A 224 15.41 -1.65 3.91
CA ARG A 224 16.40 -2.45 3.16
C ARG A 224 16.11 -2.50 1.66
N GLY A 225 14.83 -2.50 1.26
CA GLY A 225 14.42 -2.44 -0.13
C GLY A 225 14.82 -1.13 -0.80
N ILE A 226 14.64 0.00 -0.12
CA ILE A 226 15.07 1.33 -0.56
C ILE A 226 16.60 1.37 -0.69
N GLU A 227 17.33 0.99 0.36
CA GLU A 227 18.80 0.96 0.35
C GLU A 227 19.35 0.14 -0.82
N LYS A 228 18.72 -0.99 -1.14
CA LYS A 228 19.13 -1.87 -2.25
C LYS A 228 18.52 -1.49 -3.60
N ARG A 229 17.68 -0.45 -3.67
CA ARG A 229 16.89 -0.10 -4.86
C ARG A 229 16.20 -1.35 -5.44
N ALA A 230 15.58 -2.13 -4.57
CA ALA A 230 15.10 -3.47 -4.86
C ALA A 230 13.92 -3.44 -5.84
N LYS A 231 13.91 -4.34 -6.82
CA LYS A 231 12.76 -4.52 -7.74
C LYS A 231 11.53 -5.05 -7.04
N ALA A 232 11.70 -5.80 -5.95
CA ALA A 232 10.61 -6.36 -5.17
C ALA A 232 10.97 -6.48 -3.70
N VAL A 233 10.00 -6.18 -2.83
CA VAL A 233 10.08 -6.33 -1.37
C VAL A 233 8.94 -7.22 -0.92
N HIS A 234 9.23 -8.29 -0.17
CA HIS A 234 8.23 -9.27 0.26
C HIS A 234 8.21 -9.39 1.78
N VAL A 235 7.01 -9.34 2.38
CA VAL A 235 6.84 -9.60 3.82
C VAL A 235 5.57 -10.41 4.04
N PRO A 236 5.71 -11.61 4.54
CA PRO A 236 6.96 -12.37 4.79
C PRO A 236 7.63 -12.85 3.49
N GLY A 237 8.85 -13.36 3.58
CA GLY A 237 9.65 -13.75 2.41
C GLY A 237 9.02 -14.82 1.50
N TRP A 238 8.17 -15.72 2.03
CA TRP A 238 7.50 -16.76 1.23
C TRP A 238 6.55 -16.17 0.17
N VAL A 239 6.05 -14.93 0.35
CA VAL A 239 5.23 -14.24 -0.65
C VAL A 239 5.98 -14.11 -1.98
N GLY A 240 7.29 -13.94 -1.94
CA GLY A 240 8.12 -13.88 -3.14
C GLY A 240 8.13 -15.20 -3.92
N ALA A 241 8.20 -16.35 -3.22
CA ALA A 241 8.11 -17.65 -3.87
C ALA A 241 6.73 -17.87 -4.50
N LEU A 242 5.66 -17.47 -3.81
CA LEU A 242 4.29 -17.64 -4.30
C LEU A 242 4.04 -16.88 -5.63
N LYS A 243 4.74 -15.78 -5.87
CA LYS A 243 4.64 -15.04 -7.14
C LYS A 243 4.95 -15.91 -8.35
N TYR A 244 5.90 -16.86 -8.24
CA TYR A 244 6.23 -17.78 -9.33
C TYR A 244 5.16 -18.86 -9.54
N PHE A 245 4.36 -19.15 -8.53
CA PHE A 245 3.28 -20.15 -8.59
C PHE A 245 1.90 -19.52 -8.74
N ARG A 246 1.82 -18.23 -9.07
CA ARG A 246 0.56 -17.47 -9.13
C ARG A 246 -0.50 -18.07 -10.05
N ALA A 247 -0.10 -18.75 -11.12
CA ALA A 247 -1.04 -19.41 -12.04
C ALA A 247 -1.88 -20.52 -11.37
N PHE A 248 -1.40 -21.10 -10.26
CA PHE A 248 -2.10 -22.15 -9.53
C PHE A 248 -2.99 -21.61 -8.40
N THR A 249 -2.82 -20.34 -8.01
CA THR A 249 -3.56 -19.78 -6.86
C THR A 249 -5.07 -19.75 -7.07
N PRO A 250 -5.64 -19.46 -8.27
CA PRO A 250 -7.08 -19.54 -8.48
C PRO A 250 -7.63 -20.94 -8.24
N VAL A 251 -6.95 -21.97 -8.75
CA VAL A 251 -7.39 -23.37 -8.59
C VAL A 251 -7.47 -23.78 -7.11
N VAL A 252 -6.51 -23.31 -6.31
CA VAL A 252 -6.50 -23.58 -4.85
C VAL A 252 -7.63 -22.86 -4.16
N VAL A 253 -7.84 -21.58 -4.48
CA VAL A 253 -8.91 -20.75 -3.89
C VAL A 253 -10.28 -21.33 -4.24
N ASP A 254 -10.52 -21.68 -5.51
CA ASP A 254 -11.80 -22.23 -5.97
C ASP A 254 -12.16 -23.55 -5.25
N ARG A 255 -11.17 -24.43 -5.01
CA ARG A 255 -11.42 -25.72 -4.34
C ARG A 255 -11.77 -25.58 -2.85
N GLN A 256 -11.23 -24.56 -2.17
CA GLN A 256 -11.41 -24.42 -0.72
C GLN A 256 -12.69 -23.68 -0.33
N SER A 257 -13.34 -23.00 -1.27
CA SER A 257 -14.25 -21.91 -0.89
C SER A 257 -15.75 -22.16 -1.07
N VAL A 258 -16.20 -23.23 -1.75
CA VAL A 258 -17.61 -23.29 -2.22
C VAL A 258 -18.63 -23.24 -1.07
N ALA A 259 -18.48 -24.03 -0.03
CA ALA A 259 -19.47 -24.05 1.07
C ALA A 259 -19.34 -22.84 2.01
N GLU A 260 -18.10 -22.46 2.33
CA GLU A 260 -17.80 -21.32 3.21
C GLU A 260 -18.20 -20.00 2.56
N VAL A 261 -17.96 -19.85 1.26
CA VAL A 261 -18.34 -18.66 0.48
C VAL A 261 -19.84 -18.52 0.37
N ALA A 262 -20.58 -19.63 0.14
CA ALA A 262 -22.04 -19.58 0.06
C ALA A 262 -22.68 -19.10 1.36
N GLU A 263 -22.16 -19.51 2.50
CA GLU A 263 -22.62 -19.06 3.81
C GLU A 263 -22.22 -17.60 4.07
N ALA A 264 -20.97 -17.24 3.76
CA ALA A 264 -20.47 -15.88 3.89
C ALA A 264 -21.27 -14.88 3.03
N ASP A 265 -21.62 -15.27 1.80
CA ASP A 265 -22.38 -14.45 0.89
C ASP A 265 -23.82 -14.22 1.38
N ARG A 266 -24.48 -15.24 1.92
CA ARG A 266 -25.79 -15.08 2.57
C ARG A 266 -25.74 -14.12 3.76
N GLN A 267 -24.72 -14.26 4.61
CA GLN A 267 -24.55 -13.42 5.80
C GLN A 267 -24.24 -11.96 5.44
N MET A 268 -23.42 -11.70 4.42
CA MET A 268 -23.16 -10.34 3.95
C MET A 268 -24.40 -9.68 3.33
N ALA A 269 -25.14 -10.41 2.52
CA ALA A 269 -26.36 -9.90 1.90
C ALA A 269 -27.47 -9.58 2.93
N ALA A 270 -27.53 -10.36 4.03
CA ALA A 270 -28.54 -10.16 5.07
C ALA A 270 -28.25 -8.98 6.02
N ASN A 271 -26.98 -8.62 6.22
CA ASN A 271 -26.55 -7.68 7.26
C ASN A 271 -26.03 -6.34 6.73
N ASP A 272 -26.02 -6.11 5.41
CA ASP A 272 -25.48 -4.91 4.76
C ASP A 272 -24.09 -4.49 5.33
N THR A 273 -23.21 -5.47 5.49
CA THR A 273 -21.89 -5.28 6.12
C THR A 273 -20.79 -4.98 5.10
N SER A 274 -21.14 -4.72 3.83
CA SER A 274 -20.19 -4.38 2.78
C SER A 274 -19.80 -2.90 2.85
N GLY A 275 -18.51 -2.58 2.76
CA GLY A 275 -18.07 -1.19 2.74
C GLY A 275 -16.58 -1.00 3.03
N LEU A 276 -16.20 0.27 3.14
CA LEU A 276 -14.84 0.68 3.48
C LEU A 276 -14.48 0.28 4.92
N VAL A 277 -13.26 -0.21 5.13
CA VAL A 277 -12.79 -0.72 6.42
C VAL A 277 -11.73 0.16 7.05
N GLY A 278 -11.84 0.29 8.37
CA GLY A 278 -10.85 0.94 9.22
C GLY A 278 -10.85 2.47 9.15
N PRO A 279 -10.03 3.11 10.01
CA PRO A 279 -9.98 4.57 10.10
C PRO A 279 -9.55 5.27 8.80
N GLY A 280 -8.65 4.65 8.01
CA GLY A 280 -8.25 5.16 6.68
C GLY A 280 -9.40 5.15 5.68
N GLY A 281 -10.27 4.12 5.71
CA GLY A 281 -11.50 4.07 4.92
C GLY A 281 -12.47 5.18 5.34
N ALA A 282 -12.65 5.41 6.63
CA ALA A 282 -13.48 6.48 7.16
C ALA A 282 -12.97 7.89 6.79
N ALA A 283 -11.65 8.09 6.76
CA ALA A 283 -11.06 9.35 6.31
C ALA A 283 -11.25 9.57 4.79
N ALA A 284 -11.16 8.50 4.00
CA ALA A 284 -11.30 8.54 2.54
C ALA A 284 -12.78 8.65 2.07
N SER A 285 -13.75 8.48 2.95
CA SER A 285 -15.18 8.63 2.63
C SER A 285 -15.70 10.05 2.80
N ARG A 286 -14.87 10.98 3.28
CA ARG A 286 -15.18 12.41 3.40
C ARG A 286 -14.85 13.16 2.12
#